data_722278fae18a00289fc3b6575af4d527
#
_entry.id   722278fae18a00289fc3b6575af4d527
#
_cell.length_a   1.000
_cell.length_b   1.000
_cell.length_c   1.000
_cell.angle_alpha   90.00
_cell.angle_beta   90.00
_cell.angle_gamma   90.00
#
_symmetry.space_group_name_H-M   'P 1'
#
loop_
_entity.id
_entity.type
_entity.pdbx_description
1 polymer ?
#
loop_
_entity_poly.entity_id
_entity_poly.type
_entity_poly.pdbx_seq_one_letter_code
_entity_poly.pdbx_strand_id
1 'polypeptide(L)'
;DRAEQARKWEEQKAEAERDRAEQVRKWDEQKAETERDRAEQARKWDEQARKWEENARHFDRVHEEIMAQAKKFDRSIGALGARWGIQSETTFRNALAGILEESFGVQVLNVNEFDDEGVVFGRPEQIELDIIIKNGVVLICELKSSIDKAGMYSFERKARFYETRHQRKAARLMVISPMVDARARKVAERLGIEIYHDSTDVTSLDES
;
A
#
# COMPACT_ATOMS: atom_id res chain seq x y z
N ASP A 1 25.23 8.51 82.05
CA ASP A 1 25.93 7.72 81.01
C ASP A 1 25.09 6.68 80.27
N ARG A 2 24.64 5.64 81.00
CA ARG A 2 23.76 4.61 80.34
C ARG A 2 22.39 5.16 79.93
N ALA A 3 21.83 6.07 80.68
CA ALA A 3 20.53 6.66 80.44
C ALA A 3 20.57 7.60 79.23
N GLU A 4 21.67 8.30 78.96
CA GLU A 4 21.86 9.15 77.84
C GLU A 4 22.09 8.36 76.52
N GLN A 5 22.82 7.25 76.57
CA GLN A 5 22.97 6.34 75.47
C GLN A 5 21.65 5.63 75.11
N ALA A 6 20.84 5.27 76.06
CA ALA A 6 19.52 4.73 75.79
C ALA A 6 18.58 5.71 75.11
N ARG A 7 18.59 6.99 75.49
CA ARG A 7 17.80 8.05 74.86
C ARG A 7 18.23 8.26 73.41
N LYS A 8 19.55 8.38 73.17
CA LYS A 8 20.07 8.52 71.80
C LYS A 8 19.72 7.29 70.92
N TRP A 9 19.73 6.11 71.47
CA TRP A 9 19.34 4.93 70.73
C TRP A 9 17.85 4.89 70.41
N GLU A 10 16.99 5.32 71.34
CA GLU A 10 15.55 5.47 71.11
C GLU A 10 15.22 6.54 70.08
N GLU A 11 15.90 7.70 70.11
CA GLU A 11 15.77 8.78 69.13
C GLU A 11 16.18 8.30 67.75
N GLN A 12 17.33 7.62 67.59
CA GLN A 12 17.79 7.09 66.30
C GLN A 12 16.85 6.02 65.76
N LYS A 13 16.28 5.18 66.63
CA LYS A 13 15.31 4.19 66.23
C LYS A 13 14.03 4.83 65.73
N ALA A 14 13.52 5.83 66.43
CA ALA A 14 12.31 6.54 66.03
C ALA A 14 12.53 7.35 64.72
N GLU A 15 13.70 7.88 64.50
CA GLU A 15 14.08 8.55 63.25
C GLU A 15 14.12 7.55 62.07
N ALA A 16 14.79 6.41 62.29
CA ALA A 16 14.85 5.34 61.27
C ALA A 16 13.47 4.74 60.94
N GLU A 17 12.56 4.69 61.91
CA GLU A 17 11.16 4.25 61.65
C GLU A 17 10.38 5.31 60.83
N ARG A 18 10.57 6.60 61.11
CA ARG A 18 9.96 7.70 60.31
C ARG A 18 10.46 7.69 58.90
N ASP A 19 11.77 7.55 58.68
CA ASP A 19 12.38 7.51 57.34
C ASP A 19 11.87 6.33 56.53
N ARG A 20 11.74 5.14 57.15
CA ARG A 20 11.14 3.97 56.49
C ARG A 20 9.68 4.20 56.12
N ALA A 21 8.91 4.78 57.03
CA ALA A 21 7.50 5.08 56.77
C ALA A 21 7.34 6.09 55.64
N GLU A 22 8.21 7.10 55.55
CA GLU A 22 8.23 8.06 54.47
C GLU A 22 8.64 7.43 53.12
N GLN A 23 9.65 6.57 53.13
CA GLN A 23 10.05 5.82 51.92
C GLN A 23 8.93 4.92 51.40
N VAL A 24 8.26 4.18 52.29
CA VAL A 24 7.11 3.34 51.90
C VAL A 24 5.99 4.19 51.29
N ARG A 25 5.65 5.32 51.92
CA ARG A 25 4.63 6.21 51.37
C ARG A 25 4.99 6.75 49.99
N LYS A 26 6.24 7.20 49.79
CA LYS A 26 6.72 7.67 48.48
C LYS A 26 6.66 6.55 47.43
N TRP A 27 7.01 5.34 47.80
CA TRP A 27 6.94 4.18 46.92
C TRP A 27 5.51 3.83 46.53
N ASP A 28 4.57 3.87 47.49
CA ASP A 28 3.14 3.62 47.23
C ASP A 28 2.53 4.71 46.35
N GLU A 29 2.89 5.98 46.55
CA GLU A 29 2.46 7.12 45.70
C GLU A 29 2.97 6.94 44.26
N GLN A 30 4.24 6.61 44.08
CA GLN A 30 4.86 6.38 42.79
C GLN A 30 4.26 5.17 42.07
N LYS A 31 3.96 4.12 42.79
CA LYS A 31 3.29 2.95 42.23
C LYS A 31 1.87 3.28 41.78
N ALA A 32 1.11 3.99 42.58
CA ALA A 32 -0.24 4.43 42.23
C ALA A 32 -0.26 5.37 40.99
N GLU A 33 0.72 6.26 40.83
CA GLU A 33 0.89 7.09 39.65
C GLU A 33 1.20 6.26 38.44
N THR A 34 2.14 5.32 38.51
CA THR A 34 2.48 4.42 37.41
C THR A 34 1.28 3.56 36.98
N GLU A 35 0.46 3.10 37.91
CA GLU A 35 -0.76 2.34 37.59
C GLU A 35 -1.80 3.21 36.90
N ARG A 36 -1.96 4.48 37.27
CA ARG A 36 -2.84 5.44 36.59
C ARG A 36 -2.38 5.72 35.17
N ASP A 37 -1.09 5.96 34.97
CA ASP A 37 -0.51 6.21 33.65
C ASP A 37 -0.69 5.01 32.71
N ARG A 38 -0.47 3.80 33.21
CA ARG A 38 -0.72 2.57 32.46
C ARG A 38 -2.20 2.42 32.08
N ALA A 39 -3.10 2.70 32.99
CA ALA A 39 -4.53 2.64 32.72
C ALA A 39 -4.97 3.69 31.68
N GLU A 40 -4.41 4.89 31.73
CA GLU A 40 -4.67 5.94 30.73
C GLU A 40 -4.13 5.57 29.35
N GLN A 41 -2.90 5.04 29.29
CA GLN A 41 -2.34 4.55 28.04
C GLN A 41 -3.17 3.40 27.45
N ALA A 42 -3.59 2.45 28.25
CA ALA A 42 -4.44 1.34 27.79
C ALA A 42 -5.75 1.87 27.18
N ARG A 43 -6.40 2.86 27.82
CA ARG A 43 -7.62 3.49 27.24
C ARG A 43 -7.35 4.18 25.91
N LYS A 44 -6.22 4.88 25.76
CA LYS A 44 -5.83 5.52 24.49
C LYS A 44 -5.60 4.49 23.40
N TRP A 45 -4.97 3.37 23.72
CA TRP A 45 -4.78 2.26 22.78
C TRP A 45 -6.09 1.63 22.34
N ASP A 46 -7.02 1.39 23.28
CA ASP A 46 -8.34 0.84 22.97
C ASP A 46 -9.16 1.80 22.07
N GLU A 47 -9.09 3.10 22.34
CA GLU A 47 -9.75 4.10 21.51
C GLU A 47 -9.15 4.15 20.10
N GLN A 48 -7.83 4.10 19.97
CA GLN A 48 -7.16 4.03 18.68
C GLN A 48 -7.53 2.75 17.92
N ALA A 49 -7.53 1.60 18.60
CA ALA A 49 -7.91 0.34 17.98
C ALA A 49 -9.34 0.38 17.42
N ARG A 50 -10.29 0.97 18.15
CA ARG A 50 -11.66 1.17 17.64
C ARG A 50 -11.71 2.06 16.41
N LYS A 51 -10.96 3.17 16.39
CA LYS A 51 -10.88 4.06 15.22
C LYS A 51 -10.30 3.35 14.00
N TRP A 52 -9.29 2.51 14.21
CA TRP A 52 -8.74 1.67 13.14
C TRP A 52 -9.76 0.67 12.59
N GLU A 53 -10.52 0.03 13.47
CA GLU A 53 -11.57 -0.93 13.07
C GLU A 53 -12.72 -0.24 12.32
N GLU A 54 -13.12 0.95 12.74
CA GLU A 54 -14.13 1.77 12.04
C GLU A 54 -13.62 2.20 10.66
N ASN A 55 -12.38 2.64 10.56
CA ASN A 55 -11.77 3.01 9.29
C ASN A 55 -11.66 1.80 8.35
N ALA A 56 -11.22 0.65 8.84
CA ALA A 56 -11.16 -0.58 8.05
C ALA A 56 -12.54 -0.93 7.47
N ARG A 57 -13.60 -0.92 8.30
CA ARG A 57 -14.98 -1.16 7.85
C ARG A 57 -15.49 -0.09 6.86
N HIS A 58 -15.00 1.13 6.99
CA HIS A 58 -15.33 2.19 6.03
C HIS A 58 -14.66 1.93 4.68
N PHE A 59 -13.38 1.57 4.69
CA PHE A 59 -12.65 1.20 3.49
C PHE A 59 -13.28 0.01 2.77
N ASP A 60 -13.65 -1.04 3.50
CA ASP A 60 -14.33 -2.21 2.92
C ASP A 60 -15.64 -1.82 2.21
N ARG A 61 -16.45 -0.96 2.84
CA ARG A 61 -17.70 -0.48 2.23
C ARG A 61 -17.45 0.35 0.98
N VAL A 62 -16.52 1.29 1.04
CA VAL A 62 -16.15 2.12 -0.14
C VAL A 62 -15.62 1.23 -1.26
N HIS A 63 -14.81 0.24 -0.94
CA HIS A 63 -14.31 -0.73 -1.90
C HIS A 63 -15.45 -1.54 -2.55
N GLU A 64 -16.40 -2.05 -1.76
CA GLU A 64 -17.58 -2.75 -2.27
C GLU A 64 -18.46 -1.85 -3.17
N GLU A 65 -18.66 -0.59 -2.80
CA GLU A 65 -19.41 0.37 -3.61
C GLU A 65 -18.70 0.68 -4.93
N ILE A 66 -17.38 0.88 -4.92
CA ILE A 66 -16.58 1.08 -6.13
C ILE A 66 -16.67 -0.16 -7.04
N MET A 67 -16.54 -1.36 -6.48
CA MET A 67 -16.65 -2.61 -7.23
C MET A 67 -18.06 -2.83 -7.77
N ALA A 68 -19.11 -2.46 -7.02
CA ALA A 68 -20.48 -2.53 -7.48
C ALA A 68 -20.76 -1.52 -8.61
N GLN A 69 -20.20 -0.30 -8.53
CA GLN A 69 -20.29 0.69 -9.59
C GLN A 69 -19.51 0.26 -10.84
N ALA A 70 -18.27 -0.25 -10.69
CA ALA A 70 -17.48 -0.80 -11.78
C ALA A 70 -18.23 -1.92 -12.51
N LYS A 71 -18.91 -2.81 -11.77
CA LYS A 71 -19.71 -3.90 -12.33
C LYS A 71 -20.98 -3.42 -13.03
N LYS A 72 -21.59 -2.31 -12.58
CA LYS A 72 -22.71 -1.64 -13.28
C LYS A 72 -22.21 -0.96 -14.57
N PHE A 73 -21.05 -0.32 -14.53
CA PHE A 73 -20.42 0.28 -15.70
C PHE A 73 -20.10 -0.76 -16.78
N ASP A 74 -19.52 -1.89 -16.39
CA ASP A 74 -19.18 -2.99 -17.31
C ASP A 74 -20.42 -3.55 -18.04
N ARG A 75 -21.57 -3.64 -17.36
CA ARG A 75 -22.83 -4.03 -17.97
C ARG A 75 -23.46 -2.97 -18.88
N SER A 76 -23.25 -1.69 -18.61
CA SER A 76 -23.77 -0.60 -19.42
C SER A 76 -22.88 -0.28 -20.63
N ILE A 77 -21.57 -0.51 -20.52
CA ILE A 77 -20.57 -0.34 -21.58
C ILE A 77 -20.75 -1.39 -22.67
N GLY A 78 -21.10 -2.64 -22.33
CA GLY A 78 -21.45 -3.66 -23.29
C GLY A 78 -22.63 -3.32 -24.20
N ALA A 79 -23.46 -2.37 -23.80
CA ALA A 79 -24.64 -1.90 -24.55
C ALA A 79 -24.41 -0.59 -25.34
N LEU A 80 -23.38 0.20 -25.06
CA LEU A 80 -23.18 1.57 -25.60
C LEU A 80 -21.92 1.80 -26.44
N GLY A 81 -21.19 0.74 -26.80
CA GLY A 81 -20.19 0.79 -27.83
C GLY A 81 -18.87 1.49 -27.51
N ALA A 82 -17.86 1.15 -28.28
CA ALA A 82 -16.43 1.44 -28.17
C ALA A 82 -16.01 2.92 -27.86
N ARG A 83 -16.88 3.87 -28.06
CA ARG A 83 -16.55 5.30 -27.94
C ARG A 83 -16.47 5.79 -26.49
N TRP A 84 -17.26 5.20 -25.57
CA TRP A 84 -17.23 5.52 -24.15
C TRP A 84 -16.18 4.71 -23.37
N GLY A 85 -15.88 3.50 -23.84
CA GLY A 85 -14.85 2.64 -23.25
C GLY A 85 -13.46 3.25 -23.29
N ILE A 86 -13.09 3.87 -24.42
CA ILE A 86 -11.77 4.51 -24.59
C ILE A 86 -11.60 5.71 -23.66
N GLN A 87 -12.63 6.55 -23.48
CA GLN A 87 -12.53 7.70 -22.59
C GLN A 87 -12.48 7.30 -21.11
N SER A 88 -13.23 6.26 -20.72
CA SER A 88 -13.22 5.77 -19.34
C SER A 88 -11.89 5.09 -19.01
N GLU A 89 -11.31 4.33 -19.92
CA GLU A 89 -10.01 3.68 -19.75
C GLU A 89 -8.88 4.70 -19.62
N THR A 90 -8.87 5.71 -20.48
CA THR A 90 -7.89 6.81 -20.40
C THR A 90 -8.02 7.58 -19.08
N THR A 91 -9.23 7.86 -18.63
CA THR A 91 -9.49 8.54 -17.35
C THR A 91 -9.01 7.70 -16.19
N PHE A 92 -9.29 6.39 -16.19
CA PHE A 92 -8.83 5.45 -15.17
C PHE A 92 -7.30 5.40 -15.12
N ARG A 93 -6.66 5.24 -16.27
CA ARG A 93 -5.20 5.22 -16.38
C ARG A 93 -4.56 6.51 -15.86
N ASN A 94 -5.07 7.67 -16.25
CA ASN A 94 -4.55 8.96 -15.80
C ASN A 94 -4.72 9.17 -14.29
N ALA A 95 -5.83 8.71 -13.72
CA ALA A 95 -6.05 8.77 -12.28
C ALA A 95 -5.05 7.88 -11.52
N LEU A 96 -4.83 6.65 -11.98
CA LEU A 96 -3.85 5.74 -11.39
C LEU A 96 -2.41 6.28 -11.52
N ALA A 97 -2.06 6.82 -12.68
CA ALA A 97 -0.75 7.44 -12.89
C ALA A 97 -0.50 8.57 -11.89
N GLY A 98 -1.48 9.48 -11.72
CA GLY A 98 -1.40 10.57 -10.75
C GLY A 98 -1.22 10.09 -9.31
N ILE A 99 -1.95 9.05 -8.91
CA ILE A 99 -1.81 8.44 -7.57
C ILE A 99 -0.41 7.84 -7.39
N LEU A 100 0.11 7.13 -8.38
CA LEU A 100 1.45 6.54 -8.32
C LEU A 100 2.53 7.63 -8.21
N GLU A 101 2.43 8.70 -8.98
CA GLU A 101 3.37 9.83 -8.93
C GLU A 101 3.35 10.51 -7.57
N GLU A 102 2.17 10.79 -7.02
CA GLU A 102 2.00 11.46 -5.74
C GLU A 102 2.44 10.58 -4.55
N SER A 103 2.04 9.30 -4.56
CA SER A 103 2.26 8.41 -3.41
C SER A 103 3.67 7.84 -3.35
N PHE A 104 4.33 7.62 -4.50
CA PHE A 104 5.62 6.93 -4.57
C PHE A 104 6.77 7.78 -5.12
N GLY A 105 6.51 9.03 -5.50
CA GLY A 105 7.52 9.92 -6.05
C GLY A 105 8.15 9.38 -7.33
N VAL A 106 7.37 8.68 -8.14
CA VAL A 106 7.78 8.11 -9.43
C VAL A 106 7.35 9.02 -10.56
N GLN A 107 7.90 8.80 -11.75
CA GLN A 107 7.40 9.39 -12.97
C GLN A 107 6.70 8.32 -13.80
N VAL A 108 5.44 8.57 -14.19
CA VAL A 108 4.68 7.68 -15.07
C VAL A 108 4.62 8.28 -16.46
N LEU A 109 5.14 7.56 -17.43
CA LEU A 109 5.17 7.95 -18.84
C LEU A 109 4.26 7.03 -19.66
N ASN A 110 3.35 7.60 -20.41
CA ASN A 110 2.64 6.87 -21.45
C ASN A 110 3.48 6.93 -22.74
N VAL A 111 4.03 5.79 -23.12
CA VAL A 111 4.82 5.62 -24.34
C VAL A 111 3.92 5.11 -25.44
N ASN A 112 3.98 5.83 -26.57
CA ASN A 112 3.19 5.52 -27.74
C ASN A 112 4.14 5.36 -28.93
N GLU A 113 4.25 4.13 -29.45
CA GLU A 113 5.17 3.77 -30.51
C GLU A 113 4.45 3.01 -31.62
N PHE A 114 5.05 2.97 -32.80
CA PHE A 114 4.53 2.22 -33.91
C PHE A 114 5.37 0.97 -34.18
N ASP A 115 4.72 -0.19 -34.19
CA ASP A 115 5.31 -1.49 -34.50
C ASP A 115 5.23 -1.72 -36.02
N ASP A 116 6.25 -1.28 -36.74
CA ASP A 116 6.31 -1.37 -38.19
C ASP A 116 6.37 -2.80 -38.70
N GLU A 117 6.97 -3.70 -37.90
CA GLU A 117 7.18 -5.10 -38.28
C GLU A 117 6.02 -6.01 -37.88
N GLY A 118 5.09 -5.52 -37.07
CA GLY A 118 3.94 -6.30 -36.61
C GLY A 118 4.30 -7.38 -35.56
N VAL A 119 5.35 -7.16 -34.77
CA VAL A 119 5.85 -8.12 -33.78
C VAL A 119 4.83 -8.36 -32.68
N VAL A 120 4.09 -7.31 -32.27
CA VAL A 120 3.15 -7.38 -31.14
C VAL A 120 1.83 -8.02 -31.57
N PHE A 121 1.24 -7.57 -32.66
CA PHE A 121 -0.12 -7.97 -33.07
C PHE A 121 -0.16 -8.80 -34.37
N GLY A 122 1.01 -9.14 -34.95
CA GLY A 122 1.11 -9.86 -36.22
C GLY A 122 0.83 -8.97 -37.44
N ARG A 123 0.71 -7.69 -37.25
CA ARG A 123 0.54 -6.62 -38.27
C ARG A 123 1.08 -5.30 -37.75
N PRO A 124 1.51 -4.39 -38.64
CA PRO A 124 1.89 -3.06 -38.24
C PRO A 124 0.76 -2.34 -37.50
N GLU A 125 1.03 -1.89 -36.31
CA GLU A 125 0.03 -1.24 -35.46
C GLU A 125 0.70 -0.36 -34.40
N GLN A 126 -0.03 0.65 -33.90
CA GLN A 126 0.37 1.47 -32.81
C GLN A 126 0.28 0.71 -31.49
N ILE A 127 1.29 0.85 -30.65
CA ILE A 127 1.34 0.26 -29.32
C ILE A 127 1.43 1.36 -28.26
N GLU A 128 0.75 1.13 -27.15
CA GLU A 128 0.81 1.97 -25.96
C GLU A 128 1.31 1.16 -24.79
N LEU A 129 2.18 1.76 -23.98
CA LEU A 129 2.74 1.20 -22.76
C LEU A 129 2.83 2.29 -21.69
N ASP A 130 2.60 1.91 -20.45
CA ASP A 130 2.90 2.76 -19.32
C ASP A 130 4.25 2.36 -18.71
N ILE A 131 5.10 3.35 -18.47
CA ILE A 131 6.44 3.16 -17.95
C ILE A 131 6.58 3.96 -16.67
N ILE A 132 7.02 3.31 -15.62
CA ILE A 132 7.32 3.94 -14.35
C ILE A 132 8.85 4.07 -14.25
N ILE A 133 9.31 5.28 -13.96
CA ILE A 133 10.73 5.56 -13.71
C ILE A 133 10.90 5.99 -12.26
N LYS A 134 11.74 5.26 -11.53
CA LYS A 134 12.15 5.60 -10.18
C LYS A 134 13.66 5.45 -10.04
N ASN A 135 14.34 6.53 -9.65
CA ASN A 135 15.81 6.52 -9.44
C ASN A 135 16.61 5.94 -10.63
N GLY A 136 16.15 6.15 -11.85
CA GLY A 136 16.76 5.61 -13.06
C GLY A 136 16.40 4.15 -13.39
N VAL A 137 15.66 3.47 -12.53
CA VAL A 137 15.12 2.14 -12.77
C VAL A 137 13.86 2.25 -13.63
N VAL A 138 13.76 1.40 -14.65
CA VAL A 138 12.59 1.33 -15.54
C VAL A 138 11.74 0.13 -15.18
N LEU A 139 10.48 0.39 -14.90
CA LEU A 139 9.44 -0.60 -14.72
C LEU A 139 8.45 -0.43 -15.88
N ILE A 140 8.05 -1.52 -16.51
CA ILE A 140 7.02 -1.47 -17.55
C ILE A 140 5.72 -1.95 -16.93
N CYS A 141 4.66 -1.15 -17.07
CA CYS A 141 3.37 -1.50 -16.51
C CYS A 141 2.23 -1.35 -17.52
N GLU A 142 1.11 -1.97 -17.21
CA GLU A 142 -0.18 -1.79 -17.87
C GLU A 142 -1.18 -1.33 -16.83
N LEU A 143 -1.71 -0.12 -16.98
CA LEU A 143 -2.73 0.47 -16.11
C LEU A 143 -4.09 0.29 -16.76
N LYS A 144 -4.89 -0.67 -16.31
CA LYS A 144 -6.19 -1.01 -16.90
C LYS A 144 -7.27 -1.26 -15.88
N SER A 145 -8.49 -0.87 -16.19
CA SER A 145 -9.67 -1.17 -15.38
C SER A 145 -9.96 -2.68 -15.32
N SER A 146 -9.65 -3.42 -16.39
CA SER A 146 -9.74 -4.88 -16.43
C SER A 146 -8.73 -5.48 -17.40
N ILE A 147 -8.24 -6.68 -17.11
CA ILE A 147 -7.35 -7.43 -18.00
C ILE A 147 -7.71 -8.90 -18.03
N ASP A 148 -7.80 -9.42 -19.26
CA ASP A 148 -8.04 -10.84 -19.55
C ASP A 148 -6.76 -11.55 -19.96
N LYS A 149 -6.89 -12.84 -20.28
CA LYS A 149 -5.78 -13.67 -20.75
C LYS A 149 -5.09 -13.11 -22.00
N ALA A 150 -5.87 -12.61 -22.95
CA ALA A 150 -5.34 -12.09 -24.22
C ALA A 150 -4.59 -10.76 -23.98
N GLY A 151 -5.14 -9.90 -23.14
CA GLY A 151 -4.51 -8.67 -22.69
C GLY A 151 -3.16 -8.89 -22.00
N MET A 152 -3.06 -9.93 -21.15
CA MET A 152 -1.81 -10.27 -20.47
C MET A 152 -0.70 -10.69 -21.45
N TYR A 153 -1.02 -11.49 -22.46
CA TYR A 153 -0.06 -11.84 -23.53
C TYR A 153 0.30 -10.64 -24.41
N SER A 154 -0.68 -9.77 -24.69
CA SER A 154 -0.42 -8.55 -25.45
C SER A 154 0.52 -7.61 -24.69
N PHE A 155 0.32 -7.45 -23.40
CA PHE A 155 1.20 -6.66 -22.54
C PHE A 155 2.63 -7.21 -22.56
N GLU A 156 2.81 -8.50 -22.38
CA GLU A 156 4.14 -9.12 -22.44
C GLU A 156 4.83 -8.84 -23.78
N ARG A 157 4.14 -9.03 -24.93
CA ARG A 157 4.73 -8.73 -26.24
C ARG A 157 5.09 -7.27 -26.44
N LYS A 158 4.23 -6.35 -25.97
CA LYS A 158 4.53 -4.91 -25.99
C LYS A 158 5.78 -4.60 -25.15
N ALA A 159 5.89 -5.19 -23.96
CA ALA A 159 7.05 -5.00 -23.10
C ALA A 159 8.34 -5.50 -23.77
N ARG A 160 8.34 -6.68 -24.38
CA ARG A 160 9.48 -7.22 -25.11
C ARG A 160 9.84 -6.39 -26.34
N PHE A 161 8.84 -5.90 -27.07
CA PHE A 161 9.06 -4.97 -28.17
C PHE A 161 9.79 -3.70 -27.70
N TYR A 162 9.31 -3.08 -26.62
CA TYR A 162 9.93 -1.89 -26.02
C TYR A 162 11.39 -2.18 -25.59
N GLU A 163 11.63 -3.26 -24.86
CA GLU A 163 12.97 -3.65 -24.41
C GLU A 163 13.94 -3.82 -25.58
N THR A 164 13.48 -4.47 -26.65
CA THR A 164 14.29 -4.71 -27.85
C THR A 164 14.59 -3.41 -28.59
N ARG A 165 13.58 -2.58 -28.78
CA ARG A 165 13.71 -1.32 -29.53
C ARG A 165 14.62 -0.31 -28.82
N HIS A 166 14.53 -0.23 -27.50
CA HIS A 166 15.32 0.68 -26.68
C HIS A 166 16.60 0.07 -26.13
N GLN A 167 16.89 -1.19 -26.43
CA GLN A 167 18.03 -1.93 -25.89
C GLN A 167 18.16 -1.81 -24.37
N ARG A 168 17.01 -1.79 -23.68
CA ARG A 168 16.90 -1.57 -22.25
C ARG A 168 15.93 -2.56 -21.64
N LYS A 169 16.41 -3.37 -20.70
CA LYS A 169 15.52 -4.28 -19.95
C LYS A 169 14.81 -3.56 -18.84
N ALA A 170 13.52 -3.85 -18.69
CA ALA A 170 12.78 -3.48 -17.51
C ALA A 170 13.23 -4.30 -16.32
N ALA A 171 13.35 -3.67 -15.16
CA ALA A 171 13.62 -4.37 -13.91
C ALA A 171 12.44 -5.26 -13.51
N ARG A 172 11.22 -4.80 -13.75
CA ARG A 172 9.99 -5.53 -13.43
C ARG A 172 8.92 -5.26 -14.49
N LEU A 173 8.07 -6.26 -14.72
CA LEU A 173 6.84 -6.14 -15.50
C LEU A 173 5.66 -6.23 -14.56
N MET A 174 4.74 -5.29 -14.60
CA MET A 174 3.62 -5.24 -13.68
C MET A 174 2.30 -4.83 -14.37
N VAL A 175 1.21 -5.35 -13.83
CA VAL A 175 -0.15 -4.97 -14.22
C VAL A 175 -0.84 -4.41 -12.97
N ILE A 176 -1.41 -3.24 -13.08
CA ILE A 176 -2.23 -2.64 -12.02
C ILE A 176 -3.66 -2.57 -12.54
N SER A 177 -4.51 -3.44 -11.97
CA SER A 177 -5.90 -3.57 -12.42
C SER A 177 -6.78 -4.13 -11.31
N PRO A 178 -7.91 -3.50 -10.98
CA PRO A 178 -8.86 -4.01 -10.00
C PRO A 178 -9.55 -5.31 -10.46
N MET A 179 -9.57 -5.55 -11.78
CA MET A 179 -10.25 -6.71 -12.36
C MET A 179 -9.30 -7.54 -13.23
N VAL A 180 -8.75 -8.60 -12.67
CA VAL A 180 -7.88 -9.55 -13.38
C VAL A 180 -8.55 -10.91 -13.48
N ASP A 181 -8.79 -11.37 -14.70
CA ASP A 181 -9.35 -12.69 -14.98
C ASP A 181 -8.48 -13.82 -14.41
N ALA A 182 -9.10 -14.89 -13.90
CA ALA A 182 -8.37 -16.02 -13.31
C ALA A 182 -7.39 -16.70 -14.28
N ARG A 183 -7.67 -16.69 -15.58
CA ARG A 183 -6.77 -17.21 -16.62
C ARG A 183 -5.60 -16.24 -16.86
N ALA A 184 -5.85 -14.93 -16.77
CA ALA A 184 -4.82 -13.91 -16.88
C ALA A 184 -3.80 -14.05 -15.74
N ARG A 185 -4.23 -14.32 -14.51
CA ARG A 185 -3.33 -14.56 -13.36
C ARG A 185 -2.35 -15.70 -13.61
N LYS A 186 -2.85 -16.83 -14.10
CA LYS A 186 -2.01 -18.00 -14.46
C LYS A 186 -0.99 -17.68 -15.56
N VAL A 187 -1.33 -16.77 -16.46
CA VAL A 187 -0.42 -16.32 -17.51
C VAL A 187 0.64 -15.39 -16.91
N ALA A 188 0.25 -14.44 -16.07
CA ALA A 188 1.16 -13.53 -15.41
C ALA A 188 2.21 -14.29 -14.58
N GLU A 189 1.80 -15.25 -13.76
CA GLU A 189 2.71 -16.11 -12.98
C GLU A 189 3.77 -16.80 -13.88
N ARG A 190 3.35 -17.34 -15.05
CA ARG A 190 4.28 -17.97 -15.97
C ARG A 190 5.24 -17.02 -16.67
N LEU A 191 4.82 -15.78 -16.88
CA LEU A 191 5.59 -14.77 -17.59
C LEU A 191 6.42 -13.87 -16.65
N GLY A 192 6.30 -14.08 -15.31
CA GLY A 192 6.96 -13.27 -14.32
C GLY A 192 6.41 -11.84 -14.28
N ILE A 193 5.12 -11.67 -14.56
CA ILE A 193 4.40 -10.40 -14.49
C ILE A 193 3.74 -10.29 -13.11
N GLU A 194 4.01 -9.22 -12.41
CA GLU A 194 3.42 -8.94 -11.11
C GLU A 194 2.04 -8.29 -11.28
N ILE A 195 1.10 -8.67 -10.42
CA ILE A 195 -0.27 -8.16 -10.46
C ILE A 195 -0.56 -7.42 -9.17
N TYR A 196 -1.03 -6.19 -9.32
CA TYR A 196 -1.52 -5.34 -8.25
C TYR A 196 -2.98 -4.98 -8.51
N HIS A 197 -3.81 -5.07 -7.46
CA HIS A 197 -5.24 -4.75 -7.57
C HIS A 197 -5.50 -3.27 -7.40
N ASP A 198 -4.62 -2.60 -6.65
CA ASP A 198 -4.68 -1.19 -6.32
C ASP A 198 -3.26 -0.58 -6.41
N SER A 199 -3.18 0.73 -6.58
CA SER A 199 -1.92 1.47 -6.49
C SER A 199 -1.30 1.39 -5.08
N THR A 200 -2.11 1.18 -4.05
CA THR A 200 -1.65 1.02 -2.66
C THR A 200 -1.05 -0.36 -2.38
N ASP A 201 -1.38 -1.37 -3.18
CA ASP A 201 -0.78 -2.72 -3.09
C ASP A 201 0.66 -2.74 -3.59
N VAL A 202 1.10 -1.70 -4.30
CA VAL A 202 2.49 -1.53 -4.77
C VAL A 202 3.38 -1.13 -3.59
N THR A 203 3.54 -2.04 -2.63
CA THR A 203 4.16 -1.75 -1.33
C THR A 203 5.68 -1.62 -1.37
N SER A 204 6.35 -1.93 -2.46
CA SER A 204 7.81 -1.82 -2.54
C SER A 204 8.30 -1.63 -3.97
N LEU A 205 8.31 -0.39 -4.43
CA LEU A 205 9.13 0.00 -5.57
C LEU A 205 10.61 0.22 -5.16
N ASP A 206 10.92 0.01 -3.88
CA ASP A 206 12.22 0.36 -3.28
C ASP A 206 13.19 -0.83 -3.12
N GLU A 207 12.76 -2.06 -3.36
CA GLU A 207 13.62 -3.25 -3.24
C GLU A 207 13.99 -3.81 -4.63
N SER A 208 15.01 -3.23 -5.24
CA SER A 208 15.77 -3.85 -6.35
C SER A 208 17.16 -3.29 -6.41
#